data_2167bda96c93937eb62142da4d952acf
#
_entry.id   2167bda96c93937eb62142da4d952acf
#
_cell.length_a   1.000
_cell.length_b   1.000
_cell.length_c   1.000
_cell.angle_alpha   90.00
_cell.angle_beta   90.00
_cell.angle_gamma   90.00
#
_symmetry.space_group_name_H-M   'P 1'
#
loop_
_entity.id
_entity.type
_entity.pdbx_description
1 polymer ?
#
loop_
_entity_poly.entity_id
_entity_poly.type
_entity_poly.pdbx_seq_one_letter_code
_entity_poly.pdbx_strand_id
1 'polypeptide(L)'
;MNQVVLSACIAEAKALRYTPAGLPALDLRLEHESEVIEAGGKRQVRAELKAVAFGSMAESLARQPVGSGWRFAGFLANPRNGKHPVLHIQEFQQD
;
A
#
# COMPACT_ATOMS: atom_id res chain seq x y z
N MET A 1 12.77 1.71 -14.18
CA MET A 1 12.67 1.45 -12.72
C MET A 1 11.21 1.57 -12.30
N ASN A 2 10.79 0.75 -11.38
CA ASN A 2 9.44 0.80 -10.82
C ASN A 2 9.56 0.59 -9.30
N GLN A 3 9.66 1.69 -8.59
CA GLN A 3 9.85 1.69 -7.15
C GLN A 3 9.04 2.82 -6.53
N VAL A 4 8.28 2.49 -5.50
CA VAL A 4 7.45 3.46 -4.77
C VAL A 4 7.85 3.39 -3.31
N VAL A 5 8.05 4.55 -2.70
CA VAL A 5 8.19 4.70 -1.26
C VAL A 5 7.16 5.73 -0.84
N LEU A 6 6.28 5.37 0.08
CA LEU A 6 5.14 6.22 0.43
C LEU A 6 4.80 6.07 1.90
N SER A 7 4.69 7.20 2.60
CA SER A 7 4.13 7.22 3.95
C SER A 7 2.61 7.29 3.83
N ALA A 8 1.93 6.38 4.52
CA ALA A 8 0.47 6.29 4.42
C ALA A 8 -0.10 5.56 5.64
N CYS A 9 -1.40 5.71 5.83
CA CYS A 9 -2.13 4.97 6.84
C CYS A 9 -2.90 3.84 6.19
N ILE A 10 -3.06 2.74 6.91
CA ILE A 10 -3.95 1.65 6.49
C ILE A 10 -5.38 2.12 6.74
N ALA A 11 -6.09 2.46 5.66
CA ALA A 11 -7.47 2.90 5.76
C ALA A 11 -8.44 1.72 5.83
N GLU A 12 -8.10 0.64 5.15
CA GLU A 12 -8.90 -0.58 5.13
C GLU A 12 -8.00 -1.77 4.86
N ALA A 13 -8.28 -2.88 5.51
CA ALA A 13 -7.65 -4.16 5.22
C ALA A 13 -8.75 -5.22 5.12
N LYS A 14 -8.76 -5.96 4.03
CA LYS A 14 -9.70 -7.08 3.87
C LYS A 14 -9.21 -8.29 4.64
N ALA A 15 -10.06 -9.29 4.80
CA ALA A 15 -9.66 -10.54 5.44
C ALA A 15 -8.54 -11.20 4.63
N LEU A 16 -7.60 -11.79 5.35
CA LEU A 16 -6.50 -12.54 4.72
C LEU A 16 -7.09 -13.64 3.82
N ARG A 17 -6.58 -13.74 2.61
CA ARG A 17 -7.00 -14.77 1.65
C ARG A 17 -5.79 -15.57 1.20
N TYR A 18 -6.04 -16.64 0.48
CA TYR A 18 -4.96 -17.50 -0.03
C TYR A 18 -5.10 -17.61 -1.55
N THR A 19 -3.96 -17.52 -2.22
CA THR A 19 -3.91 -17.73 -3.67
C THR A 19 -4.13 -19.21 -4.00
N PRO A 20 -4.41 -19.57 -5.27
CA PRO A 20 -4.49 -20.96 -5.66
C PRO A 20 -3.26 -21.79 -5.30
N ALA A 21 -2.10 -21.17 -5.24
CA ALA A 21 -0.86 -21.83 -4.82
C ALA A 21 -0.71 -21.94 -3.30
N GLY A 22 -1.69 -21.46 -2.52
CA GLY A 22 -1.66 -21.53 -1.07
C GLY A 22 -0.89 -20.41 -0.40
N LEU A 23 -0.53 -19.36 -1.14
CA LEU A 23 0.22 -18.23 -0.61
C LEU A 23 -0.73 -17.22 0.06
N PRO A 24 -0.43 -16.76 1.29
CA PRO A 24 -1.26 -15.72 1.90
C PRO A 24 -1.24 -14.44 1.07
N ALA A 25 -2.37 -13.77 0.99
CA ALA A 25 -2.49 -12.50 0.30
C ALA A 25 -3.41 -11.57 1.09
N LEU A 26 -3.06 -10.29 1.13
CA LEU A 26 -3.82 -9.29 1.83
C LEU A 26 -4.05 -8.09 0.92
N ASP A 27 -5.31 -7.71 0.76
CA ASP A 27 -5.69 -6.52 0.00
C ASP A 27 -5.95 -5.38 0.98
N LEU A 28 -5.37 -4.22 0.68
CA LEU A 28 -5.46 -3.04 1.53
C LEU A 28 -5.82 -1.82 0.70
N ARG A 29 -6.34 -0.82 1.39
CA ARG A 29 -6.48 0.53 0.87
C ARG A 29 -5.66 1.45 1.77
N LEU A 30 -4.75 2.20 1.17
CA LEU A 30 -3.87 3.12 1.87
C LEU A 30 -4.31 4.55 1.61
N GLU A 31 -4.17 5.40 2.61
CA GLU A 31 -4.41 6.83 2.47
C GLU A 31 -3.15 7.61 2.82
N HIS A 32 -2.76 8.47 1.89
CA HIS A 32 -1.60 9.34 2.02
C HIS A 32 -2.02 10.79 2.11
N GLU A 33 -1.34 11.52 2.98
CA GLU A 33 -1.54 12.96 3.10
C GLU A 33 -0.18 13.61 3.38
N SER A 34 0.14 14.63 2.62
CA SER A 34 1.38 15.38 2.80
C SER A 34 1.26 16.80 2.26
N GLU A 35 2.28 17.61 2.53
CA GLU A 35 2.38 18.96 1.97
C GLU A 35 3.65 19.00 1.13
N VAL A 36 3.53 19.52 -0.08
CA VAL A 36 4.65 19.66 -1.01
C VAL A 36 4.69 21.08 -1.57
N ILE A 37 5.82 21.43 -2.15
CA ILE A 37 5.95 22.67 -2.91
C ILE A 37 5.84 22.31 -4.39
N GLU A 38 4.88 22.94 -5.07
CA GLU A 38 4.67 22.73 -6.49
C GLU A 38 4.43 24.08 -7.15
N ALA A 39 5.17 24.37 -8.20
CA ALA A 39 5.11 25.65 -8.92
C ALA A 39 5.28 26.87 -7.98
N GLY A 40 6.15 26.73 -6.98
CA GLY A 40 6.47 27.79 -6.04
C GLY A 40 5.47 27.98 -4.90
N GLY A 41 4.42 27.16 -4.83
CA GLY A 41 3.40 27.27 -3.79
C GLY A 41 3.23 26.00 -3.00
N LYS A 42 2.75 26.13 -1.78
CA LYS A 42 2.42 24.99 -0.94
C LYS A 42 1.17 24.29 -1.45
N ARG A 43 1.21 22.98 -1.48
CA ARG A 43 0.07 22.18 -1.88
C ARG A 43 -0.16 21.04 -0.92
N GLN A 44 -1.40 20.86 -0.48
CA GLN A 44 -1.82 19.67 0.25
C GLN A 44 -2.04 18.55 -0.74
N VAL A 45 -1.41 17.41 -0.49
CA VAL A 45 -1.52 16.23 -1.33
C VAL A 45 -2.29 15.16 -0.57
N ARG A 46 -3.30 14.59 -1.23
CA ARG A 46 -4.05 13.45 -0.73
C ARG A 46 -4.12 12.42 -1.82
N ALA A 47 -3.90 11.17 -1.45
CA ALA A 47 -3.97 10.07 -2.40
C ALA A 47 -4.53 8.83 -1.72
N GLU A 48 -5.39 8.13 -2.41
CA GLU A 48 -5.83 6.79 -2.03
C GLU A 48 -5.18 5.80 -2.98
N LEU A 49 -4.72 4.70 -2.43
CA LEU A 49 -3.99 3.73 -3.22
C LEU A 49 -4.40 2.33 -2.78
N LYS A 50 -4.79 1.52 -3.75
CA LYS A 50 -4.98 0.09 -3.51
C LYS A 50 -3.63 -0.58 -3.42
N ALA A 51 -3.50 -1.50 -2.47
CA ALA A 51 -2.25 -2.20 -2.25
C ALA A 51 -2.51 -3.68 -2.00
N VAL A 52 -1.51 -4.49 -2.24
CA VAL A 52 -1.56 -5.93 -1.99
C VAL A 52 -0.22 -6.37 -1.42
N ALA A 53 -0.26 -7.35 -0.55
CA ALA A 53 0.94 -7.99 0.00
C ALA A 53 0.77 -9.49 -0.09
N PHE A 54 1.87 -10.20 -0.25
CA PHE A 54 1.88 -11.66 -0.38
C PHE A 54 2.85 -12.28 0.62
N GLY A 55 2.57 -13.52 1.01
CA GLY A 55 3.46 -14.30 1.86
C GLY A 55 3.52 -13.78 3.29
N SER A 56 4.69 -13.81 3.88
CA SER A 56 4.89 -13.36 5.26
C SER A 56 4.59 -11.88 5.43
N MET A 57 4.75 -11.09 4.38
CA MET A 57 4.39 -9.66 4.39
C MET A 57 2.88 -9.49 4.59
N ALA A 58 2.07 -10.31 3.93
CA ALA A 58 0.62 -10.30 4.11
C ALA A 58 0.24 -10.63 5.54
N GLU A 59 0.85 -11.64 6.11
CA GLU A 59 0.59 -12.05 7.50
C GLU A 59 0.99 -10.96 8.49
N SER A 60 2.14 -10.33 8.28
CA SER A 60 2.60 -9.23 9.13
C SER A 60 1.67 -8.03 9.07
N LEU A 61 1.25 -7.64 7.89
CA LEU A 61 0.34 -6.50 7.71
C LEU A 61 -1.06 -6.79 8.24
N ALA A 62 -1.51 -8.04 8.16
CA ALA A 62 -2.82 -8.43 8.69
C ALA A 62 -2.91 -8.25 10.21
N ARG A 63 -1.78 -8.20 10.90
CA ARG A 63 -1.72 -7.98 12.35
C ARG A 63 -1.70 -6.51 12.74
N GLN A 64 -1.59 -5.61 11.76
CA GLN A 64 -1.49 -4.18 12.06
C GLN A 64 -2.88 -3.55 12.15
N PRO A 65 -3.09 -2.62 13.09
CA PRO A 65 -4.40 -2.01 13.24
C PRO A 65 -4.74 -1.07 12.09
N VAL A 66 -6.00 -1.07 11.70
CA VAL A 66 -6.52 -0.06 10.77
C VAL A 66 -6.34 1.33 11.41
N GLY A 67 -5.89 2.28 10.61
CA GLY A 67 -5.54 3.62 11.08
C GLY A 67 -4.07 3.80 11.39
N SER A 68 -3.29 2.71 11.47
CA SER A 68 -1.86 2.83 11.74
C SER A 68 -1.10 3.35 10.52
N GLY A 69 -0.09 4.17 10.78
CA GLY A 69 0.72 4.81 9.74
C GLY A 69 2.08 4.13 9.61
N TRP A 70 2.53 3.98 8.37
CA TRP A 70 3.77 3.30 8.04
C TRP A 70 4.40 3.93 6.80
N ARG A 71 5.68 3.68 6.62
CA ARG A 71 6.34 3.95 5.35
C ARG A 71 6.39 2.64 4.58
N PHE A 72 5.68 2.61 3.44
CA PHE A 72 5.58 1.45 2.58
C PHE A 72 6.55 1.57 1.42
N ALA A 73 7.14 0.46 1.03
CA ALA A 73 7.99 0.40 -0.16
C ALA A 73 7.59 -0.80 -1.01
N GLY A 74 7.62 -0.62 -2.31
CA GLY A 74 7.27 -1.68 -3.24
C GLY A 74 7.24 -1.19 -4.67
N PHE A 75 6.40 -1.80 -5.48
CA PHE A 75 6.28 -1.47 -6.90
C PHE A 75 4.81 -1.45 -7.33
N LEU A 76 4.57 -0.83 -8.47
CA LEU A 76 3.22 -0.77 -9.05
C LEU A 76 3.07 -1.83 -10.12
N ALA A 77 1.93 -2.48 -10.16
CA ALA A 77 1.57 -3.41 -11.22
C ALA A 77 0.07 -3.40 -11.41
N ASN A 78 -0.38 -3.56 -12.64
CA ASN A 78 -1.80 -3.72 -12.89
C ASN A 78 -2.23 -5.14 -12.50
N PRO A 79 -3.34 -5.29 -11.80
CA PRO A 79 -3.88 -6.62 -11.56
C PRO A 79 -4.36 -7.24 -12.86
N ARG A 80 -4.49 -8.56 -12.86
CA ARG A 80 -5.05 -9.29 -14.01
C ARG A 80 -6.44 -8.73 -14.31
N ASN A 81 -6.68 -8.36 -15.57
CA ASN A 81 -7.93 -7.76 -16.03
C ASN A 81 -8.22 -6.36 -15.44
N GLY A 82 -7.26 -5.76 -14.75
CA GLY A 82 -7.40 -4.42 -14.19
C GLY A 82 -6.67 -3.38 -15.01
N LYS A 83 -7.16 -2.14 -14.95
CA LYS A 83 -6.58 -1.01 -15.68
C LYS A 83 -5.82 -0.05 -14.78
N HIS A 84 -5.98 -0.18 -13.47
CA HIS A 84 -5.36 0.73 -12.51
C HIS A 84 -4.26 0.03 -11.74
N PRO A 85 -3.09 0.65 -11.61
CA PRO A 85 -2.00 0.02 -10.88
C PRO A 85 -2.30 -0.12 -9.40
N VAL A 86 -1.78 -1.19 -8.83
CA VAL A 86 -1.87 -1.52 -7.41
C VAL A 86 -0.47 -1.57 -6.86
N LEU A 87 -0.26 -1.05 -5.66
CA LEU A 87 1.03 -1.13 -4.99
C LEU A 87 1.23 -2.53 -4.42
N HIS A 88 2.28 -3.21 -4.87
CA HIS A 88 2.73 -4.45 -4.25
C HIS A 88 3.70 -4.09 -3.14
N ILE A 89 3.31 -4.36 -1.90
CA ILE A 89 4.12 -3.99 -0.74
C ILE A 89 5.18 -5.03 -0.51
N GLN A 90 6.45 -4.60 -0.57
CA GLN A 90 7.60 -5.46 -0.31
C GLN A 90 8.17 -5.21 1.07
N GLU A 91 7.89 -4.04 1.65
CA GLU A 91 8.46 -3.64 2.93
C GLU A 91 7.56 -2.59 3.58
N PHE A 92 7.45 -2.63 4.89
CA PHE A 92 6.85 -1.54 5.65
C PHE A 92 7.63 -1.34 6.95
N GLN A 93 7.75 -0.09 7.37
CA GLN A 93 8.49 0.25 8.58
C GLN A 93 7.92 1.52 9.20
N GLN A 94 8.26 1.76 10.46
CA GLN A 94 7.85 2.97 11.14
C GLN A 94 8.44 4.19 10.44
N ASP A 95 7.63 5.19 10.32
CA ASP A 95 8.00 6.43 9.65
C ASP A 95 8.66 7.42 10.63
#